data_54d1dccde42da1f481288a5da928da55
#
_entry.id   54d1dccde42da1f481288a5da928da55
#
_cell.length_a   1.000
_cell.length_b   1.000
_cell.length_c   1.000
_cell.angle_alpha   90.00
_cell.angle_beta   90.00
_cell.angle_gamma   90.00
#
_symmetry.space_group_name_H-M   'P 1'
#
loop_
_entity.id
_entity.type
_entity.pdbx_description
1 polymer ?
#
loop_
_entity_poly.entity_id
_entity_poly.type
_entity_poly.pdbx_seq_one_letter_code
_entity_poly.pdbx_strand_id
1 'polypeptide(L)'
;MIKINNLKVLPINFRHEKRYLIKNNLDSWEKLRNLSDSEINKIIKSDPMCTQSRLIKIRAISIFIIDLEVSPHEAYLLLHSGISSIKYISTLNPHNLHKKISRLQRNLNLNTKSNIDLALLKGWILKAKKIV
;
A
#
# COMPACT_ATOMS: atom_id res chain seq x y z
N MET A 1 10.71 -16.57 -6.25
CA MET A 1 10.30 -15.39 -5.50
C MET A 1 10.56 -14.15 -6.32
N ILE A 2 9.53 -13.40 -6.60
CA ILE A 2 9.64 -12.21 -7.43
C ILE A 2 10.29 -11.11 -6.60
N LYS A 3 11.53 -10.79 -6.93
CA LYS A 3 12.18 -9.61 -6.35
C LYS A 3 11.42 -8.38 -6.77
N ILE A 4 11.17 -7.53 -5.80
CA ILE A 4 10.36 -6.38 -6.06
C ILE A 4 11.15 -5.28 -6.74
N ASN A 5 11.26 -5.36 -8.02
CA ASN A 5 11.40 -4.15 -8.81
C ASN A 5 10.20 -3.22 -8.59
N ASN A 6 9.22 -3.68 -7.86
CA ASN A 6 7.94 -3.03 -7.60
C ASN A 6 8.02 -1.91 -6.58
N LEU A 7 9.09 -1.82 -5.79
CA LEU A 7 9.33 -0.65 -4.97
C LEU A 7 9.52 0.61 -5.80
N LYS A 8 9.71 0.47 -7.11
CA LYS A 8 9.75 1.61 -8.03
C LYS A 8 8.46 2.43 -8.04
N VAL A 9 7.32 1.82 -7.67
CA VAL A 9 6.05 2.55 -7.60
C VAL A 9 5.97 3.47 -6.39
N LEU A 10 6.85 3.30 -5.42
CA LEU A 10 6.89 4.18 -4.26
C LEU A 10 7.42 5.56 -4.65
N PRO A 11 6.75 6.64 -4.20
CA PRO A 11 7.20 7.99 -4.48
C PRO A 11 8.57 8.29 -3.89
N ILE A 12 9.19 9.37 -4.37
CA ILE A 12 10.53 9.77 -3.96
C ILE A 12 10.65 10.05 -2.47
N ASN A 13 9.55 10.41 -1.79
CA ASN A 13 9.59 10.63 -0.35
C ASN A 13 9.84 9.34 0.45
N PHE A 14 9.74 8.17 -0.17
CA PHE A 14 10.08 6.88 0.44
C PHE A 14 11.51 6.44 0.09
N ARG A 15 12.35 7.29 -0.51
CA ARG A 15 13.66 6.91 -1.02
C ARG A 15 14.60 6.34 0.04
N HIS A 16 14.55 6.84 1.27
CA HIS A 16 15.41 6.36 2.36
C HIS A 16 14.99 4.98 2.83
N GLU A 17 13.71 4.77 3.03
CA GLU A 17 13.14 3.47 3.41
C GLU A 17 13.43 2.44 2.32
N LYS A 18 13.19 2.80 1.08
CA LYS A 18 13.44 1.94 -0.08
C LYS A 18 14.90 1.48 -0.13
N ARG A 19 15.83 2.41 0.05
CA ARG A 19 17.27 2.10 0.07
C ARG A 19 17.61 1.11 1.17
N TYR A 20 17.12 1.33 2.38
CA TYR A 20 17.35 0.46 3.52
C TYR A 20 16.79 -0.95 3.25
N LEU A 21 15.56 -1.01 2.77
CA LEU A 21 14.89 -2.29 2.52
C LEU A 21 15.60 -3.12 1.47
N ILE A 22 16.05 -2.51 0.38
CA ILE A 22 16.79 -3.19 -0.67
C ILE A 22 18.14 -3.69 -0.13
N LYS A 23 18.85 -2.85 0.59
CA LYS A 23 20.17 -3.18 1.14
C LYS A 23 20.12 -4.34 2.13
N ASN A 24 19.03 -4.46 2.88
CA ASN A 24 18.87 -5.47 3.91
C ASN A 24 18.01 -6.67 3.49
N ASN A 25 17.79 -6.83 2.19
CA ASN A 25 17.01 -7.94 1.62
C ASN A 25 15.59 -8.03 2.16
N LEU A 26 14.99 -6.87 2.45
CA LEU A 26 13.61 -6.76 2.89
C LEU A 26 12.69 -6.25 1.78
N ASP A 27 13.12 -6.39 0.54
CA ASP A 27 12.47 -5.81 -0.63
C ASP A 27 11.42 -6.72 -1.29
N SER A 28 10.75 -7.56 -0.51
CA SER A 28 9.61 -8.34 -0.99
C SER A 28 8.33 -7.90 -0.27
N TRP A 29 7.22 -7.88 -1.01
CA TRP A 29 5.93 -7.50 -0.42
C TRP A 29 5.54 -8.43 0.73
N GLU A 30 5.86 -9.73 0.63
CA GLU A 30 5.62 -10.69 1.69
C GLU A 30 6.38 -10.34 2.96
N LYS A 31 7.66 -10.00 2.84
CA LYS A 31 8.47 -9.61 3.99
C LYS A 31 7.99 -8.30 4.61
N LEU A 32 7.64 -7.33 3.76
CA LEU A 32 7.15 -6.03 4.22
C LEU A 32 5.80 -6.14 4.92
N ARG A 33 4.92 -7.00 4.40
CA ARG A 33 3.64 -7.27 5.03
C ARG A 33 3.79 -7.80 6.45
N ASN A 34 4.81 -8.60 6.67
CA ASN A 34 5.04 -9.29 7.95
C ASN A 34 5.95 -8.52 8.91
N LEU A 35 6.32 -7.28 8.59
CA LEU A 35 7.11 -6.46 9.50
C LEU A 35 6.33 -6.21 10.79
N SER A 36 6.95 -6.54 11.92
CA SER A 36 6.39 -6.21 13.23
C SER A 36 6.74 -4.78 13.61
N ASP A 37 6.01 -4.23 14.58
CA ASP A 37 6.32 -2.91 15.12
C ASP A 37 7.74 -2.87 15.71
N SER A 38 8.16 -3.96 16.34
CA SER A 38 9.52 -4.13 16.88
C SER A 38 10.57 -4.03 15.77
N GLU A 39 10.34 -4.69 14.64
CA GLU A 39 11.24 -4.63 13.49
C GLU A 39 11.32 -3.24 12.89
N ILE A 40 10.18 -2.55 12.79
CA ILE A 40 10.13 -1.17 12.32
C ILE A 40 10.96 -0.26 13.24
N ASN A 41 10.83 -0.44 14.54
CA ASN A 41 11.62 0.33 15.51
C ASN A 41 13.12 0.08 15.37
N LYS A 42 13.52 -1.16 15.09
CA LYS A 42 14.91 -1.49 14.83
C LYS A 42 15.44 -0.78 13.59
N ILE A 43 14.65 -0.72 12.54
CA ILE A 43 15.02 -0.02 11.30
C ILE A 43 15.27 1.46 11.58
N ILE A 44 14.38 2.09 12.30
CA ILE A 44 14.47 3.51 12.64
C ILE A 44 15.72 3.80 13.46
N LYS A 45 16.06 2.92 14.39
CA LYS A 45 17.28 3.05 15.19
C LYS A 45 18.55 2.85 14.36
N SER A 46 18.49 1.95 13.38
CA SER A 46 19.63 1.65 12.51
C SER A 46 19.89 2.74 11.47
N ASP A 47 18.81 3.38 10.98
CA ASP A 47 18.91 4.39 9.95
C ASP A 47 17.97 5.56 10.30
N PRO A 48 18.55 6.67 10.85
CA PRO A 48 17.74 7.82 11.25
C PRO A 48 17.00 8.52 10.10
N MET A 49 17.36 8.24 8.85
CA MET A 49 16.66 8.80 7.70
C MET A 49 15.34 8.08 7.43
N CYS A 50 15.17 6.88 7.95
CA CYS A 50 13.90 6.16 7.87
C CYS A 50 12.94 6.65 8.95
N THR A 51 11.65 6.76 8.62
CA THR A 51 10.63 7.17 9.59
C THR A 51 9.62 6.06 9.82
N GLN A 52 9.10 6.03 11.04
CA GLN A 52 8.06 5.09 11.42
C GLN A 52 6.82 5.24 10.53
N SER A 53 6.39 6.48 10.31
CA SER A 53 5.21 6.78 9.50
C SER A 53 5.32 6.19 8.09
N ARG A 54 6.46 6.40 7.44
CA ARG A 54 6.65 5.88 6.07
C ARG A 54 6.74 4.36 6.03
N LEU A 55 7.40 3.75 7.02
CA LEU A 55 7.49 2.28 7.09
C LEU A 55 6.12 1.65 7.33
N ILE A 56 5.29 2.25 8.17
CA ILE A 56 3.92 1.79 8.40
C ILE A 56 3.10 1.88 7.11
N LYS A 57 3.27 2.95 6.33
CA LYS A 57 2.59 3.11 5.03
C LYS A 57 3.03 2.04 4.03
N ILE A 58 4.33 1.74 3.98
CA ILE A 58 4.84 0.68 3.12
C ILE A 58 4.25 -0.68 3.53
N ARG A 59 4.18 -0.95 4.83
CA ARG A 59 3.56 -2.17 5.34
C ARG A 59 2.08 -2.25 4.94
N ALA A 60 1.34 -1.15 5.05
CA ALA A 60 -0.07 -1.10 4.65
C ALA A 60 -0.24 -1.40 3.16
N ILE A 61 0.60 -0.81 2.31
CA ILE A 61 0.61 -1.10 0.87
C ILE A 61 0.83 -2.59 0.63
N SER A 62 1.79 -3.17 1.34
CA SER A 62 2.13 -4.59 1.21
C SER A 62 0.98 -5.50 1.62
N ILE A 63 0.26 -5.14 2.68
CA ILE A 63 -0.92 -5.88 3.13
C ILE A 63 -2.00 -5.86 2.04
N PHE A 64 -2.25 -4.71 1.42
CA PHE A 64 -3.23 -4.63 0.33
C PHE A 64 -2.82 -5.51 -0.85
N ILE A 65 -1.55 -5.46 -1.23
CA ILE A 65 -1.05 -6.25 -2.37
C ILE A 65 -1.22 -7.75 -2.12
N ILE A 66 -0.81 -8.22 -0.95
CA ILE A 66 -0.83 -9.64 -0.63
C ILE A 66 -2.24 -10.14 -0.32
N ASP A 67 -2.97 -9.43 0.54
CA ASP A 67 -4.24 -9.91 1.06
C ASP A 67 -5.42 -9.63 0.12
N LEU A 68 -5.44 -8.47 -0.54
CA LEU A 68 -6.47 -8.14 -1.50
C LEU A 68 -6.10 -8.50 -2.94
N GLU A 69 -4.85 -8.87 -3.18
CA GLU A 69 -4.34 -9.20 -4.51
C GLU A 69 -4.50 -8.05 -5.50
N VAL A 70 -4.31 -6.84 -5.03
CA VAL A 70 -4.31 -5.64 -5.87
C VAL A 70 -2.89 -5.36 -6.38
N SER A 71 -2.79 -4.55 -7.42
CA SER A 71 -1.48 -4.12 -7.93
C SER A 71 -0.83 -3.13 -6.95
N PRO A 72 0.50 -2.95 -7.02
CA PRO A 72 1.17 -1.94 -6.18
C PRO A 72 0.61 -0.53 -6.38
N HIS A 73 0.26 -0.18 -7.62
CA HIS A 73 -0.32 1.12 -7.91
C HIS A 73 -1.70 1.27 -7.27
N GLU A 74 -2.54 0.24 -7.36
CA GLU A 74 -3.86 0.24 -6.73
C GLU A 74 -3.76 0.33 -5.21
N ALA A 75 -2.81 -0.39 -4.62
CA ALA A 75 -2.56 -0.33 -3.18
C ALA A 75 -2.15 1.08 -2.74
N TYR A 76 -1.30 1.73 -3.53
CA TYR A 76 -0.88 3.10 -3.27
C TYR A 76 -2.08 4.06 -3.32
N LEU A 77 -2.95 3.91 -4.31
CA LEU A 77 -4.16 4.73 -4.42
C LEU A 77 -5.09 4.53 -3.23
N LEU A 78 -5.27 3.29 -2.78
CA LEU A 78 -6.07 3.00 -1.60
C LEU A 78 -5.53 3.73 -0.37
N LEU A 79 -4.24 3.62 -0.13
CA LEU A 79 -3.61 4.25 1.03
C LEU A 79 -3.78 5.77 1.01
N HIS A 80 -3.52 6.38 -0.15
CA HIS A 80 -3.60 7.84 -0.28
C HIS A 80 -5.02 8.37 -0.36
N SER A 81 -6.01 7.49 -0.55
CA SER A 81 -7.43 7.84 -0.45
C SER A 81 -7.92 7.86 1.01
N GLY A 82 -7.02 7.64 1.96
CA GLY A 82 -7.35 7.62 3.39
C GLY A 82 -7.75 6.25 3.89
N ILE A 83 -7.47 5.20 3.13
CA ILE A 83 -7.85 3.84 3.51
C ILE A 83 -6.60 3.14 4.05
N SER A 84 -6.58 2.88 5.34
CA SER A 84 -5.39 2.38 6.02
C SER A 84 -5.46 0.89 6.37
N SER A 85 -6.61 0.24 6.21
CA SER A 85 -6.76 -1.16 6.60
C SER A 85 -7.80 -1.89 5.77
N ILE A 86 -7.65 -3.21 5.72
CA ILE A 86 -8.63 -4.09 5.08
C ILE A 86 -9.96 -4.04 5.82
N LYS A 87 -9.93 -3.95 7.14
CA LYS A 87 -11.14 -3.84 7.95
C LYS A 87 -11.98 -2.62 7.55
N TYR A 88 -11.32 -1.49 7.30
CA TYR A 88 -12.00 -0.28 6.86
C TYR A 88 -12.65 -0.49 5.48
N ILE A 89 -11.94 -1.13 4.56
CA ILE A 89 -12.49 -1.45 3.23
C ILE A 89 -13.76 -2.27 3.35
N SER A 90 -13.81 -3.23 4.28
CA SER A 90 -14.97 -4.11 4.47
C SER A 90 -16.23 -3.36 4.88
N THR A 91 -16.09 -2.15 5.41
CA THR A 91 -17.22 -1.32 5.87
C THR A 91 -17.67 -0.31 4.81
N LEU A 92 -16.94 -0.17 3.70
CA LEU A 92 -17.21 0.87 2.73
C LEU A 92 -18.27 0.48 1.71
N ASN A 93 -18.96 1.50 1.22
CA ASN A 93 -19.84 1.41 0.08
C ASN A 93 -19.00 1.60 -1.20
N PRO A 94 -19.21 0.80 -2.27
CA PRO A 94 -18.43 0.94 -3.50
C PRO A 94 -18.46 2.34 -4.12
N HIS A 95 -19.59 3.02 -4.07
CA HIS A 95 -19.73 4.38 -4.61
C HIS A 95 -18.86 5.37 -3.84
N ASN A 96 -18.83 5.28 -2.52
CA ASN A 96 -18.01 6.15 -1.69
C ASN A 96 -16.53 5.90 -1.92
N LEU A 97 -16.14 4.65 -2.05
CA LEU A 97 -14.75 4.29 -2.35
C LEU A 97 -14.35 4.82 -3.72
N HIS A 98 -15.22 4.67 -4.71
CA HIS A 98 -14.99 5.18 -6.06
C HIS A 98 -14.78 6.70 -6.05
N LYS A 99 -15.60 7.44 -5.31
CA LYS A 99 -15.46 8.89 -5.19
C LYS A 99 -14.11 9.28 -4.60
N LYS A 100 -13.68 8.60 -3.55
CA LYS A 100 -12.41 8.88 -2.89
C LYS A 100 -11.22 8.67 -3.83
N ILE A 101 -11.22 7.55 -4.54
CA ILE A 101 -10.13 7.20 -5.46
C ILE A 101 -10.13 8.13 -6.67
N SER A 102 -11.30 8.43 -7.25
CA SER A 102 -11.40 9.32 -8.40
C SER A 102 -10.93 10.73 -8.08
N ARG A 103 -11.28 11.22 -6.87
CA ARG A 103 -10.83 12.54 -6.41
C ARG A 103 -9.31 12.58 -6.29
N LEU A 104 -8.71 11.54 -5.73
CA LEU A 104 -7.26 11.45 -5.60
C LEU A 104 -6.58 11.41 -6.95
N GLN A 105 -7.08 10.61 -7.89
CA GLN A 105 -6.51 10.52 -9.23
C GLN A 105 -6.52 11.86 -9.94
N ARG A 106 -7.62 12.63 -9.81
CA ARG A 106 -7.71 13.97 -10.39
C ARG A 106 -6.73 14.94 -9.76
N ASN A 107 -6.65 14.92 -8.42
CA ASN A 107 -5.76 15.83 -7.69
C ASN A 107 -4.28 15.58 -7.97
N LEU A 108 -3.91 14.35 -8.25
CA LEU A 108 -2.52 13.97 -8.52
C LEU A 108 -2.17 13.99 -10.00
N ASN A 109 -3.13 14.35 -10.87
CA ASN A 109 -2.95 14.28 -12.33
C ASN A 109 -2.42 12.91 -12.77
N LEU A 110 -2.87 11.86 -12.12
CA LEU A 110 -2.43 10.52 -12.47
C LEU A 110 -3.16 10.05 -13.71
N ASN A 111 -2.47 10.10 -14.84
CA ASN A 111 -2.91 9.45 -16.07
C ASN A 111 -2.76 7.93 -15.90
N THR A 112 -3.62 7.35 -15.09
CA THR A 112 -3.59 5.92 -14.92
C THR A 112 -4.49 5.27 -15.96
N LYS A 113 -3.91 4.33 -16.67
CA LYS A 113 -4.65 3.50 -17.62
C LYS A 113 -5.52 2.45 -16.93
N SER A 114 -5.46 2.36 -15.60
CA SER A 114 -6.29 1.42 -14.87
C SER A 114 -7.66 2.04 -14.63
N ASN A 115 -8.63 1.54 -15.34
CA ASN A 115 -10.02 1.84 -15.06
C ASN A 115 -10.43 1.15 -13.77
N ILE A 116 -10.37 1.92 -12.68
CA ILE A 116 -10.90 1.44 -11.41
C ILE A 116 -12.40 1.68 -11.46
N ASP A 117 -13.14 0.66 -11.88
CA ASP A 117 -14.57 0.73 -11.99
C ASP A 117 -15.27 0.17 -10.73
N LEU A 118 -16.60 0.33 -10.67
CA LEU A 118 -17.37 -0.12 -9.53
C LEU A 118 -17.31 -1.64 -9.34
N ALA A 119 -17.23 -2.41 -10.42
CA ALA A 119 -17.14 -3.87 -10.34
C ALA A 119 -15.87 -4.31 -9.63
N LEU A 120 -14.75 -3.68 -9.97
CA LEU A 120 -13.46 -3.95 -9.32
C LEU A 120 -13.52 -3.62 -7.82
N LEU A 121 -14.07 -2.47 -7.47
CA LEU A 121 -14.18 -2.04 -6.08
C LEU A 121 -15.10 -2.94 -5.26
N LYS A 122 -16.21 -3.39 -5.84
CA LYS A 122 -17.09 -4.37 -5.22
C LYS A 122 -16.34 -5.67 -4.90
N GLY A 123 -15.49 -6.11 -5.83
CA GLY A 123 -14.64 -7.28 -5.62
C GLY A 123 -13.69 -7.11 -4.44
N TRP A 124 -13.05 -5.95 -4.33
CA TRP A 124 -12.15 -5.66 -3.21
C TRP A 124 -12.89 -5.66 -1.87
N ILE A 125 -14.07 -5.03 -1.83
CA ILE A 125 -14.88 -4.97 -0.61
C ILE A 125 -15.34 -6.36 -0.18
N LEU A 126 -15.81 -7.18 -1.12
CA LEU A 126 -16.22 -8.56 -0.84
C LEU A 126 -15.06 -9.38 -0.31
N LYS A 127 -13.88 -9.23 -0.92
CA LYS A 127 -12.68 -9.94 -0.48
C LYS A 127 -12.26 -9.49 0.92
N ALA A 128 -12.33 -8.20 1.20
CA ALA A 128 -12.05 -7.66 2.52
C ALA A 128 -13.00 -8.23 3.58
N LYS A 129 -14.28 -8.36 3.27
CA LYS A 129 -15.28 -8.96 4.17
C LYS A 129 -14.97 -10.42 4.49
N LYS A 130 -14.41 -11.18 3.55
CA LYS A 130 -14.04 -12.57 3.80
C LYS A 130 -12.81 -12.69 4.70
N ILE A 131 -11.91 -11.73 4.63
CA ILE A 131 -10.66 -11.73 5.42
C ILE A 131 -10.92 -11.30 6.87
N VAL A 132 -11.82 -10.37 7.08
CA VAL A 132 -12.14 -9.80 8.39
C VAL A 132 -13.05 -10.73 9.20
#